data_67cc7c9cdd28398a8099e7ddaf43d34f
#
_entry.id   67cc7c9cdd28398a8099e7ddaf43d34f
#
_cell.length_a   1.000
_cell.length_b   1.000
_cell.length_c   1.000
_cell.angle_alpha   90.00
_cell.angle_beta   90.00
_cell.angle_gamma   90.00
#
_symmetry.space_group_name_H-M   'P 1'
#
loop_
_entity.id
_entity.type
_entity.pdbx_description
1 polymer ?
#
loop_
_entity_poly.entity_id
_entity_poly.type
_entity_poly.pdbx_seq_one_letter_code
_entity_poly.pdbx_strand_id
1 'polypeptide(L)'
;MIEVIVGCLFPMILTPDSLSDFQQCQVTEKHIENVIPWYSLVSDYFKEEDIPRALGIIHCESSGRPTAIGNNSNGTRDVGLWQFNDDTWAWLKPKLGIMSDRTNAQVSTAVASWLVYNDGWYHWNSSKHCWKGTSNDLLYIKEK
;
A
#
# COMPACT_ATOMS: atom_id res chain seq x y z
N MET A 1 -21.29 0.08 -2.89
CA MET A 1 -21.20 0.56 -1.50
C MET A 1 -20.52 -0.55 -0.71
N ILE A 2 -19.25 -0.38 -0.39
CA ILE A 2 -18.55 -1.33 0.47
C ILE A 2 -18.86 -0.88 1.89
N GLU A 3 -19.82 -1.54 2.53
CA GLU A 3 -19.97 -1.41 3.97
C GLU A 3 -18.76 -2.08 4.61
N VAL A 4 -17.75 -1.29 4.93
CA VAL A 4 -16.74 -1.72 5.89
C VAL A 4 -17.44 -1.70 7.25
N ILE A 5 -18.08 -2.79 7.58
CA ILE A 5 -18.60 -2.98 8.95
C ILE A 5 -17.37 -3.15 9.82
N VAL A 6 -17.06 -2.09 10.52
CA VAL A 6 -16.05 -2.03 11.56
C VAL A 6 -16.41 -3.01 12.66
N GLY A 7 -15.92 -4.23 12.54
CA GLY A 7 -16.27 -5.33 13.41
C GLY A 7 -15.49 -5.42 14.72
N CYS A 8 -14.65 -4.42 15.04
CA CYS A 8 -13.87 -4.45 16.28
C CYS A 8 -14.67 -4.16 17.54
N LEU A 9 -15.96 -3.80 17.44
CA LEU A 9 -16.81 -3.40 18.56
C LEU A 9 -17.78 -4.50 19.03
N PHE A 10 -17.64 -5.75 18.60
CA PHE A 10 -18.58 -6.81 19.00
C PHE A 10 -18.34 -7.32 20.44
N PRO A 11 -19.40 -7.80 21.15
CA PRO A 11 -19.49 -7.82 22.61
C PRO A 11 -18.40 -8.69 23.21
N MET A 12 -17.57 -8.06 23.97
CA MET A 12 -16.36 -8.63 24.52
C MET A 12 -16.62 -9.14 25.91
N ILE A 13 -16.55 -10.43 26.08
CA ILE A 13 -16.07 -10.98 27.34
C ILE A 13 -14.58 -10.67 27.33
N LEU A 14 -14.15 -9.69 28.12
CA LEU A 14 -12.79 -9.24 28.21
C LEU A 14 -11.91 -10.32 28.86
N THR A 15 -11.35 -11.17 28.03
CA THR A 15 -10.22 -12.02 28.41
C THR A 15 -8.93 -11.34 27.95
N PRO A 16 -7.76 -11.64 28.53
CA PRO A 16 -6.48 -11.10 28.05
C PRO A 16 -6.24 -11.36 26.56
N ASP A 17 -6.68 -12.51 26.06
CA ASP A 17 -6.56 -12.87 24.64
C ASP A 17 -7.48 -12.00 23.77
N SER A 18 -8.69 -11.74 24.22
CA SER A 18 -9.64 -10.88 23.50
C SER A 18 -9.19 -9.42 23.44
N LEU A 19 -8.43 -8.93 24.43
CA LEU A 19 -7.86 -7.59 24.40
C LEU A 19 -6.74 -7.48 23.35
N SER A 20 -5.90 -8.52 23.23
CA SER A 20 -4.87 -8.60 22.18
C SER A 20 -5.50 -8.63 20.79
N ASP A 21 -6.54 -9.43 20.60
CA ASP A 21 -7.30 -9.53 19.35
C ASP A 21 -7.96 -8.20 18.99
N PHE A 22 -8.53 -7.50 19.98
CA PHE A 22 -9.13 -6.18 19.79
C PHE A 22 -8.07 -5.13 19.37
N GLN A 23 -6.92 -5.11 20.02
CA GLN A 23 -5.82 -4.21 19.66
C GLN A 23 -5.31 -4.49 18.25
N GLN A 24 -5.15 -5.77 17.89
CA GLN A 24 -4.76 -6.18 16.55
C GLN A 24 -5.80 -5.76 15.50
N CYS A 25 -7.08 -5.93 15.81
CA CYS A 25 -8.18 -5.49 14.95
C CYS A 25 -8.16 -3.98 14.73
N GLN A 26 -7.94 -3.16 15.76
CA GLN A 26 -7.83 -1.71 15.63
C GLN A 26 -6.65 -1.27 14.77
N VAL A 27 -5.49 -1.94 14.89
CA VAL A 27 -4.32 -1.68 14.05
C VAL A 27 -4.64 -2.00 12.59
N THR A 28 -5.27 -3.14 12.34
CA THR A 28 -5.68 -3.57 10.99
C THR A 28 -6.68 -2.61 10.37
N GLU A 29 -7.68 -2.13 11.13
CA GLU A 29 -8.63 -1.12 10.66
C GLU A 29 -7.96 0.17 10.24
N LYS A 30 -7.04 0.68 11.05
CA LYS A 30 -6.29 1.90 10.71
C LYS A 30 -5.47 1.75 9.44
N HIS A 31 -4.90 0.57 9.23
CA HIS A 31 -4.17 0.25 8.00
C HIS A 31 -5.11 0.25 6.79
N ILE A 32 -6.28 -0.34 6.93
CA ILE A 32 -7.31 -0.39 5.88
C ILE A 32 -7.82 1.01 5.53
N GLU A 33 -8.12 1.85 6.52
CA GLU A 33 -8.60 3.23 6.31
C GLU A 33 -7.65 4.04 5.41
N ASN A 34 -6.35 3.87 5.58
CA ASN A 34 -5.34 4.58 4.79
C ASN A 34 -5.30 4.16 3.32
N VAL A 35 -5.72 2.95 3.00
CA VAL A 35 -5.60 2.38 1.64
C VAL A 35 -6.92 2.18 0.91
N ILE A 36 -8.07 2.18 1.62
CA ILE A 36 -9.40 2.07 1.00
C ILE A 36 -9.60 3.05 -0.16
N PRO A 37 -9.21 4.34 -0.06
CA PRO A 37 -9.37 5.28 -1.17
C PRO A 37 -8.64 4.85 -2.44
N TRP A 38 -7.62 4.00 -2.32
CA TRP A 38 -6.78 3.56 -3.44
C TRP A 38 -7.16 2.19 -4.00
N TYR A 39 -8.10 1.49 -3.39
CA TYR A 39 -8.49 0.14 -3.80
C TYR A 39 -8.93 0.11 -5.28
N SER A 40 -9.83 0.99 -5.69
CA SER A 40 -10.33 1.05 -7.06
C SER A 40 -9.20 1.31 -8.06
N LEU A 41 -8.34 2.28 -7.76
CA LEU A 41 -7.19 2.60 -8.61
C LEU A 41 -6.23 1.42 -8.73
N VAL A 42 -5.90 0.76 -7.62
CA VAL A 42 -5.00 -0.41 -7.62
C VAL A 42 -5.64 -1.55 -8.42
N SER A 43 -6.94 -1.78 -8.26
CA SER A 43 -7.65 -2.84 -9.00
C SER A 43 -7.66 -2.64 -10.52
N ASP A 44 -7.53 -1.40 -10.99
CA ASP A 44 -7.43 -1.10 -12.42
C ASP A 44 -6.10 -1.53 -13.05
N TYR A 45 -5.04 -1.64 -12.24
CA TYR A 45 -3.68 -1.89 -12.72
C TYR A 45 -3.06 -3.21 -12.27
N PHE A 46 -3.54 -3.80 -11.18
CA PHE A 46 -2.99 -5.02 -10.61
C PHE A 46 -3.95 -6.20 -10.77
N LYS A 47 -3.38 -7.40 -10.89
CA LYS A 47 -4.15 -8.66 -10.81
C LYS A 47 -4.78 -8.78 -9.43
N GLU A 48 -5.93 -9.43 -9.37
CA GLU A 48 -6.70 -9.56 -8.14
C GLU A 48 -5.89 -10.14 -6.97
N GLU A 49 -5.09 -11.17 -7.23
CA GLU A 49 -4.23 -11.80 -6.23
C GLU A 49 -3.11 -10.89 -5.69
N ASP A 50 -2.75 -9.83 -6.42
CA ASP A 50 -1.67 -8.90 -6.07
C ASP A 50 -2.18 -7.63 -5.36
N ILE A 51 -3.48 -7.37 -5.38
CA ILE A 51 -4.08 -6.18 -4.77
C ILE A 51 -3.74 -6.04 -3.28
N PRO A 52 -3.85 -7.09 -2.44
CA PRO A 52 -3.51 -6.98 -1.02
C PRO A 52 -2.07 -6.55 -0.78
N ARG A 53 -1.13 -7.11 -1.55
CA ARG A 53 0.29 -6.74 -1.45
C ARG A 53 0.54 -5.30 -1.90
N ALA A 54 -0.06 -4.90 -3.01
CA ALA A 54 0.03 -3.53 -3.54
C ALA A 54 -0.47 -2.51 -2.52
N LEU A 55 -1.64 -2.74 -1.91
CA LEU A 55 -2.19 -1.89 -0.86
C LEU A 55 -1.32 -1.88 0.41
N GLY A 56 -0.75 -3.02 0.77
CA GLY A 56 0.20 -3.13 1.88
C GLY A 56 1.44 -2.27 1.65
N ILE A 57 1.99 -2.27 0.45
CA ILE A 57 3.14 -1.41 0.10
C ILE A 57 2.75 0.06 0.19
N ILE A 58 1.62 0.48 -0.38
CA ILE A 58 1.13 1.86 -0.28
C ILE A 58 1.01 2.30 1.18
N HIS A 59 0.46 1.44 2.03
CA HIS A 59 0.37 1.73 3.46
C HIS A 59 1.75 1.93 4.09
N CYS A 60 2.67 1.01 3.86
CA CYS A 60 4.02 1.03 4.45
C CYS A 60 4.88 2.18 3.95
N GLU A 61 4.76 2.56 2.69
CA GLU A 61 5.57 3.59 2.06
C GLU A 61 5.08 5.01 2.36
N SER A 62 3.79 5.24 2.25
CA SER A 62 3.23 6.60 2.30
C SER A 62 2.07 6.78 3.28
N SER A 63 1.61 5.72 3.94
CA SER A 63 0.33 5.72 4.67
C SER A 63 -0.84 6.18 3.80
N GLY A 64 -0.82 5.87 2.52
CA GLY A 64 -1.83 6.27 1.55
C GLY A 64 -1.77 7.75 1.15
N ARG A 65 -0.66 8.45 1.35
CA ARG A 65 -0.51 9.87 1.02
C ARG A 65 0.20 10.07 -0.32
N PRO A 66 -0.50 10.56 -1.37
CA PRO A 66 0.08 10.69 -2.70
C PRO A 66 1.15 11.78 -2.81
N THR A 67 1.21 12.69 -1.85
CA THR A 67 2.19 13.80 -1.79
C THR A 67 3.30 13.57 -0.76
N ALA A 68 3.40 12.37 -0.19
CA ALA A 68 4.44 12.05 0.80
C ALA A 68 5.84 12.21 0.21
N ILE A 69 6.75 12.80 0.98
CA ILE A 69 8.17 12.99 0.63
C ILE A 69 9.04 12.43 1.75
N GLY A 70 9.89 11.45 1.40
CA GLY A 70 10.97 10.96 2.24
C GLY A 70 12.32 11.48 1.75
N ASN A 71 13.15 11.97 2.66
CA ASN A 71 14.49 12.44 2.36
C ASN A 71 15.53 11.38 2.74
N ASN A 72 16.40 11.03 1.81
CA ASN A 72 17.45 10.05 2.01
C ASN A 72 18.78 10.73 2.36
N SER A 73 19.66 10.02 3.09
CA SER A 73 20.97 10.51 3.48
C SER A 73 21.89 10.85 2.32
N ASN A 74 21.67 10.24 1.15
CA ASN A 74 22.42 10.47 -0.08
C ASN A 74 21.91 11.68 -0.90
N GLY A 75 20.94 12.43 -0.37
CA GLY A 75 20.36 13.62 -1.01
C GLY A 75 19.23 13.32 -1.99
N THR A 76 18.91 12.06 -2.26
CA THR A 76 17.74 11.68 -3.06
C THR A 76 16.46 11.73 -2.23
N ARG A 77 15.31 11.79 -2.90
CA ARG A 77 13.99 11.77 -2.28
C ARG A 77 13.18 10.60 -2.80
N ASP A 78 12.36 10.05 -1.93
CA ASP A 78 11.32 9.10 -2.28
C ASP A 78 9.98 9.85 -2.22
N VAL A 79 9.20 9.80 -3.30
CA VAL A 79 8.04 10.69 -3.44
C VAL A 79 6.81 9.92 -3.90
N GLY A 80 5.67 10.30 -3.32
CA GLY A 80 4.36 9.88 -3.74
C GLY A 80 3.83 8.63 -3.04
N LEU A 81 2.74 8.13 -3.55
CA LEU A 81 2.00 7.00 -2.99
C LEU A 81 2.88 5.74 -2.84
N TRP A 82 3.76 5.51 -3.80
CA TRP A 82 4.66 4.36 -3.90
C TRP A 82 6.10 4.66 -3.49
N GLN A 83 6.39 5.88 -3.06
CA GLN A 83 7.72 6.37 -2.64
C GLN A 83 8.81 6.06 -3.67
N PHE A 84 8.56 6.41 -4.94
CA PHE A 84 9.57 6.29 -5.97
C PHE A 84 10.76 7.21 -5.72
N ASN A 85 11.96 6.61 -5.73
CA ASN A 85 13.21 7.34 -5.60
C ASN A 85 13.47 8.24 -6.83
N ASP A 86 14.19 9.35 -6.62
CA ASP A 86 14.56 10.29 -7.68
C ASP A 86 15.25 9.59 -8.86
N ASP A 87 16.21 8.70 -8.59
CA ASP A 87 16.98 8.00 -9.62
C ASP A 87 16.13 6.97 -10.37
N THR A 88 15.29 6.24 -9.64
CA THR A 88 14.36 5.27 -10.25
C THR A 88 13.37 5.96 -11.17
N TRP A 89 12.82 7.08 -10.74
CA TRP A 89 11.88 7.85 -11.56
C TRP A 89 12.53 8.44 -12.80
N ALA A 90 13.76 8.99 -12.66
CA ALA A 90 14.54 9.50 -13.77
C ALA A 90 14.86 8.43 -14.82
N TRP A 91 15.12 7.20 -14.38
CA TRP A 91 15.33 6.05 -15.27
C TRP A 91 14.05 5.62 -15.99
N LEU A 92 12.91 5.63 -15.30
CA LEU A 92 11.63 5.18 -15.86
C LEU A 92 10.97 6.20 -16.79
N LYS A 93 11.17 7.49 -16.54
CA LYS A 93 10.53 8.56 -17.33
C LYS A 93 10.71 8.42 -18.83
N PRO A 94 11.93 8.37 -19.37
CA PRO A 94 12.12 8.24 -20.82
C PRO A 94 11.68 6.86 -21.32
N LYS A 95 11.85 5.83 -20.52
CA LYS A 95 11.53 4.44 -20.89
C LYS A 95 10.03 4.24 -21.10
N LEU A 96 9.19 4.89 -20.27
CA LEU A 96 7.74 4.71 -20.28
C LEU A 96 7.00 5.93 -20.84
N GLY A 97 7.70 6.96 -21.29
CA GLY A 97 7.07 8.18 -21.80
C GLY A 97 6.28 8.95 -20.74
N ILE A 98 6.74 8.94 -19.48
CA ILE A 98 6.03 9.55 -18.37
C ILE A 98 6.14 11.07 -18.46
N MET A 99 4.98 11.75 -18.46
CA MET A 99 4.88 13.22 -18.53
C MET A 99 4.49 13.84 -17.18
N SER A 100 3.97 13.05 -16.25
CA SER A 100 3.48 13.51 -14.94
C SER A 100 4.50 13.31 -13.84
N ASP A 101 4.24 13.94 -12.69
CA ASP A 101 5.05 13.77 -11.47
C ASP A 101 4.62 12.51 -10.69
N ARG A 102 5.51 12.05 -9.81
CA ARG A 102 5.28 10.92 -8.89
C ARG A 102 4.15 11.16 -7.90
N THR A 103 3.76 12.39 -7.67
CA THR A 103 2.62 12.77 -6.83
C THR A 103 1.28 12.51 -7.51
N ASN A 104 1.26 12.28 -8.82
CA ASN A 104 0.07 11.82 -9.51
C ASN A 104 -0.18 10.35 -9.18
N ALA A 105 -1.19 10.06 -8.37
CA ALA A 105 -1.48 8.72 -7.88
C ALA A 105 -1.76 7.71 -8.99
N GLN A 106 -2.48 8.11 -10.02
CA GLN A 106 -2.80 7.24 -11.16
C GLN A 106 -1.55 6.87 -11.95
N VAL A 107 -0.72 7.86 -12.27
CA VAL A 107 0.53 7.63 -13.02
C VAL A 107 1.50 6.78 -12.19
N SER A 108 1.71 7.12 -10.92
CA SER A 108 2.61 6.34 -10.06
C SER A 108 2.14 4.90 -9.85
N THR A 109 0.83 4.67 -9.77
CA THR A 109 0.27 3.31 -9.66
C THR A 109 0.42 2.51 -10.95
N ALA A 110 0.21 3.14 -12.11
CA ALA A 110 0.49 2.51 -13.40
C ALA A 110 1.97 2.13 -13.55
N VAL A 111 2.87 3.01 -13.14
CA VAL A 111 4.33 2.75 -13.15
C VAL A 111 4.71 1.64 -12.18
N ALA A 112 4.14 1.62 -10.98
CA ALA A 112 4.36 0.56 -10.01
C ALA A 112 3.91 -0.80 -10.54
N SER A 113 2.73 -0.88 -11.15
CA SER A 113 2.23 -2.08 -11.80
C SER A 113 3.18 -2.56 -12.92
N TRP A 114 3.62 -1.65 -13.77
CA TRP A 114 4.58 -1.99 -14.82
C TRP A 114 5.89 -2.57 -14.24
N LEU A 115 6.45 -1.94 -13.21
CA LEU A 115 7.65 -2.45 -12.53
C LEU A 115 7.44 -3.86 -11.96
N VAL A 116 6.35 -4.07 -11.25
CA VAL A 116 6.04 -5.37 -10.64
C VAL A 116 5.99 -6.46 -11.70
N TYR A 117 5.29 -6.23 -12.80
CA TYR A 117 5.06 -7.27 -13.82
C TYR A 117 6.19 -7.43 -14.83
N ASN A 118 7.13 -6.49 -14.90
CA ASN A 118 8.31 -6.58 -15.78
C ASN A 118 9.62 -6.81 -15.03
N ASP A 119 9.70 -6.45 -13.74
CA ASP A 119 10.95 -6.50 -12.99
C ASP A 119 10.80 -7.07 -11.57
N GLY A 120 9.62 -7.04 -10.98
CA GLY A 120 9.30 -7.70 -9.70
C GLY A 120 9.09 -6.75 -8.54
N TRP A 121 8.76 -7.33 -7.38
CA TRP A 121 8.44 -6.61 -6.15
C TRP A 121 9.63 -6.06 -5.39
N TYR A 122 10.85 -6.43 -5.75
CA TYR A 122 12.07 -6.15 -4.98
C TYR A 122 12.38 -4.65 -4.82
N HIS A 123 11.80 -3.80 -5.66
CA HIS A 123 11.93 -2.34 -5.57
C HIS A 123 11.47 -1.79 -4.21
N TRP A 124 10.62 -2.53 -3.51
CA TRP A 124 10.12 -2.18 -2.17
C TRP A 124 10.69 -3.07 -1.06
N ASN A 125 11.83 -3.72 -1.28
CA ASN A 125 12.44 -4.59 -0.28
C ASN A 125 12.82 -3.89 1.03
N SER A 126 13.12 -2.59 0.99
CA SER A 126 13.43 -1.80 2.19
C SER A 126 12.29 -1.77 3.20
N SER A 127 11.04 -1.80 2.73
CA SER A 127 9.84 -1.82 3.57
C SER A 127 9.21 -3.22 3.71
N LYS A 128 9.87 -4.26 3.18
CA LYS A 128 9.32 -5.62 3.15
C LYS A 128 8.90 -6.15 4.52
N HIS A 129 9.61 -5.78 5.58
CA HIS A 129 9.25 -6.16 6.95
C HIS A 129 7.86 -5.67 7.37
N CYS A 130 7.39 -4.57 6.77
CA CYS A 130 6.08 -3.98 7.03
C CYS A 130 4.96 -4.67 6.22
N TRP A 131 5.16 -4.93 4.92
CA TRP A 131 4.09 -5.43 4.05
C TRP A 131 4.10 -6.94 3.81
N LYS A 132 5.12 -7.66 4.28
CA LYS A 132 5.28 -9.11 4.04
C LYS A 132 4.09 -9.96 4.54
N GLY A 133 3.42 -9.54 5.61
CA GLY A 133 2.30 -10.26 6.21
C GLY A 133 0.91 -9.78 5.77
N THR A 134 0.81 -8.66 5.05
CA THR A 134 -0.47 -8.02 4.73
C THR A 134 -1.35 -8.80 3.75
N SER A 135 -0.77 -9.69 2.95
CA SER A 135 -1.52 -10.53 2.02
C SER A 135 -2.50 -11.49 2.71
N ASN A 136 -2.23 -11.91 3.94
CA ASN A 136 -3.10 -12.81 4.69
C ASN A 136 -4.21 -12.07 5.43
N ASP A 137 -3.93 -10.87 5.94
CA ASP A 137 -4.88 -10.11 6.76
C ASP A 137 -5.98 -9.44 5.92
N LEU A 138 -5.65 -9.02 4.69
CA LEU A 138 -6.62 -8.44 3.77
C LEU A 138 -7.49 -9.49 3.07
N LEU A 139 -7.04 -10.74 2.98
CA LEU A 139 -7.85 -11.85 2.47
C LEU A 139 -8.99 -12.23 3.42
N TYR A 140 -8.88 -11.93 4.70
CA TYR A 140 -9.95 -12.16 5.69
C TYR A 140 -11.21 -11.31 5.44
N ILE A 141 -11.07 -10.24 4.67
CA ILE A 141 -12.19 -9.36 4.30
C ILE A 141 -13.02 -9.98 3.16
N LYS A 142 -12.46 -10.94 2.43
CA LYS A 142 -13.09 -11.54 1.25
C LYS A 142 -14.06 -12.69 1.54
N GLU A 143 -13.99 -13.28 2.74
CA GLU A 143 -14.76 -14.48 3.08
C GLU A 143 -15.97 -14.23 4.02
N LYS A 144 -16.35 -13.00 4.22
CA LYS A 144 -17.56 -12.63 4.97
C LYS A 144 -18.41 -11.67 4.14
#